data_f795051a9fc2142e274998f2fa1d18aa
#
_entry.id   f795051a9fc2142e274998f2fa1d18aa
#
_cell.length_a   1.000
_cell.length_b   1.000
_cell.length_c   1.000
_cell.angle_alpha   90.00
_cell.angle_beta   90.00
_cell.angle_gamma   90.00
#
_symmetry.space_group_name_H-M   'P 1'
#
loop_
_entity.id
_entity.type
_entity.pdbx_description
1 polymer ?
#
loop_
_entity_poly.entity_id
_entity_poly.type
_entity_poly.pdbx_seq_one_letter_code
_entity_poly.pdbx_strand_id
1 'polypeptide(L)'
;NLGWWNYQMDELNKFISGSNVFEKQMGKRLKGFVNALAEDTVELVMLDKVVDADALAFLYMLKTIIEPDNFDYYLNIISLASKKEDFGTALFYVEEALKLGFKDTKQLDELEHTALLRIDPKYNALMEKYLKNARYQITE
;
A
#
# COMPACT_ATOMS: atom_id res chain seq x y z
N ASN A 1 0.88 -14.31 6.71
CA ASN A 1 1.70 -14.39 5.51
C ASN A 1 1.02 -13.65 4.35
N LEU A 2 1.68 -12.60 3.84
CA LEU A 2 1.13 -11.76 2.77
C LEU A 2 0.93 -12.53 1.46
N GLY A 3 1.79 -13.48 1.15
CA GLY A 3 1.66 -14.30 -0.06
C GLY A 3 0.37 -15.12 -0.06
N TRP A 4 -0.01 -15.66 1.10
CA TRP A 4 -1.27 -16.38 1.25
C TRP A 4 -2.47 -15.45 1.03
N TRP A 5 -2.44 -14.27 1.63
CA TRP A 5 -3.51 -13.28 1.45
C TRP A 5 -3.62 -12.80 0.01
N ASN A 6 -2.48 -12.59 -0.64
CA ASN A 6 -2.44 -12.21 -2.05
C ASN A 6 -3.13 -13.27 -2.92
N TYR A 7 -2.80 -14.53 -2.68
CA TYR A 7 -3.44 -15.65 -3.37
C TYR A 7 -4.96 -15.66 -3.14
N GLN A 8 -5.39 -15.53 -1.89
CA GLN A 8 -6.82 -15.56 -1.55
C GLN A 8 -7.58 -14.39 -2.21
N MET A 9 -7.00 -13.20 -2.21
CA MET A 9 -7.62 -12.04 -2.85
C MET A 9 -7.69 -12.21 -4.36
N ASP A 10 -6.68 -12.79 -4.99
CA ASP A 10 -6.71 -13.09 -6.42
C ASP A 10 -7.85 -14.06 -6.76
N GLU A 11 -8.03 -15.09 -5.95
CA GLU A 11 -9.14 -16.05 -6.14
C GLU A 11 -10.51 -15.38 -5.98
N LEU A 12 -10.68 -14.54 -4.96
CA LEU A 12 -11.92 -13.78 -4.78
C LEU A 12 -12.18 -12.83 -5.94
N ASN A 13 -11.15 -12.17 -6.45
CA ASN A 13 -11.28 -11.27 -7.58
C ASN A 13 -11.67 -12.00 -8.87
N LYS A 14 -11.22 -13.25 -9.06
CA LYS A 14 -11.67 -14.10 -10.16
C LYS A 14 -13.18 -14.38 -10.07
N PHE A 15 -13.69 -14.71 -8.88
CA PHE A 15 -15.12 -14.89 -8.67
C PHE A 15 -15.89 -13.59 -8.95
N ILE A 16 -15.40 -12.46 -8.47
CA ILE A 16 -16.05 -11.14 -8.65
C ILE A 16 -16.12 -10.76 -10.13
N SER A 17 -15.08 -11.06 -10.90
CA SER A 17 -15.02 -10.74 -12.33
C SER A 17 -15.67 -11.80 -13.23
N GLY A 18 -16.07 -12.95 -12.68
CA GLY A 18 -16.68 -14.02 -13.40
C GLY A 18 -18.15 -13.77 -13.75
N SER A 19 -18.75 -14.70 -14.51
CA SER A 19 -20.13 -14.60 -14.97
C SER A 19 -21.16 -15.27 -14.05
N ASN A 20 -20.72 -16.12 -13.12
CA ASN A 20 -21.61 -16.78 -12.18
C ASN A 20 -22.07 -15.80 -11.11
N VAL A 21 -23.38 -15.53 -11.06
CA VAL A 21 -23.96 -14.51 -10.18
C VAL A 21 -23.74 -14.86 -8.70
N PHE A 22 -23.90 -16.12 -8.33
CA PHE A 22 -23.72 -16.57 -6.94
C PHE A 22 -22.27 -16.40 -6.50
N GLU A 23 -21.30 -16.88 -7.29
CA GLU A 23 -19.88 -16.74 -7.00
C GLU A 23 -19.47 -15.28 -6.93
N LYS A 24 -19.98 -14.45 -7.82
CA LYS A 24 -19.71 -13.02 -7.84
C LYS A 24 -20.16 -12.35 -6.55
N GLN A 25 -21.37 -12.62 -6.10
CA GLN A 25 -21.91 -12.04 -4.88
C GLN A 25 -21.18 -12.57 -3.63
N MET A 26 -20.87 -13.87 -3.62
CA MET A 26 -20.09 -14.47 -2.54
C MET A 26 -18.71 -13.84 -2.43
N GLY A 27 -18.00 -13.69 -3.56
CA GLY A 27 -16.68 -13.07 -3.61
C GLY A 27 -16.69 -11.65 -3.07
N LYS A 28 -17.68 -10.84 -3.49
CA LYS A 28 -17.83 -9.45 -3.00
C LYS A 28 -18.03 -9.41 -1.49
N ARG A 29 -18.89 -10.27 -0.94
CA ARG A 29 -19.18 -10.31 0.50
C ARG A 29 -17.98 -10.76 1.30
N LEU A 30 -17.26 -11.78 0.84
CA LEU A 30 -16.06 -12.27 1.52
C LEU A 30 -14.95 -11.21 1.51
N LYS A 31 -14.74 -10.56 0.37
CA LYS A 31 -13.76 -9.47 0.26
C LYS A 31 -14.12 -8.31 1.19
N GLY A 32 -15.39 -7.92 1.22
CA GLY A 32 -15.88 -6.87 2.11
C GLY A 32 -15.72 -7.21 3.58
N PHE A 33 -15.95 -8.48 3.94
CA PHE A 33 -15.75 -8.98 5.31
C PHE A 33 -14.29 -8.88 5.72
N VAL A 34 -13.38 -9.38 4.87
CA VAL A 34 -11.93 -9.31 5.16
C VAL A 34 -11.47 -7.87 5.30
N ASN A 35 -11.95 -7.00 4.42
CA ASN A 35 -11.63 -5.56 4.48
C ASN A 35 -12.08 -4.92 5.78
N ALA A 36 -13.33 -5.16 6.19
CA ALA A 36 -13.87 -4.63 7.44
C ALA A 36 -13.09 -5.16 8.65
N LEU A 37 -12.75 -6.45 8.65
CA LEU A 37 -11.98 -7.05 9.73
C LEU A 37 -10.57 -6.44 9.83
N ALA A 38 -9.92 -6.18 8.69
CA ALA A 38 -8.62 -5.54 8.67
C ALA A 38 -8.71 -4.10 9.23
N GLU A 39 -9.73 -3.33 8.86
CA GLU A 39 -9.93 -1.98 9.38
C GLU A 39 -10.18 -1.97 10.88
N ASP A 40 -11.05 -2.84 11.38
CA ASP A 40 -11.32 -2.96 12.81
C ASP A 40 -10.06 -3.34 13.58
N THR A 41 -9.23 -4.21 13.00
CA THR A 41 -7.97 -4.62 13.63
C THR A 41 -6.96 -3.47 13.68
N VAL A 42 -6.89 -2.65 12.64
CA VAL A 42 -6.07 -1.42 12.65
C VAL A 42 -6.49 -0.52 13.81
N GLU A 43 -7.78 -0.29 13.98
CA GLU A 43 -8.29 0.54 15.08
C GLU A 43 -7.91 -0.05 16.44
N LEU A 44 -8.03 -1.36 16.62
CA LEU A 44 -7.65 -2.03 17.87
C LEU A 44 -6.15 -1.88 18.17
N VAL A 45 -5.29 -2.03 17.17
CA VAL A 45 -3.85 -1.85 17.34
C VAL A 45 -3.52 -0.43 17.74
N MET A 46 -4.20 0.55 17.16
CA MET A 46 -3.97 1.98 17.44
C MET A 46 -4.48 2.42 18.82
N LEU A 47 -5.37 1.65 19.46
CA LEU A 47 -5.88 1.96 20.80
C LEU A 47 -4.88 1.62 21.91
N ASP A 48 -3.88 0.80 21.64
CA ASP A 48 -2.87 0.45 22.64
C ASP A 48 -2.01 1.66 22.99
N LYS A 49 -1.56 1.74 24.27
CA LYS A 49 -0.68 2.81 24.72
C LYS A 49 0.65 2.84 23.97
N VAL A 50 1.15 1.64 23.64
CA VAL A 50 2.32 1.47 22.77
C VAL A 50 1.85 0.74 21.52
N VAL A 51 1.84 1.45 20.40
CA VAL A 51 1.38 0.91 19.13
C VAL A 51 2.40 -0.12 18.62
N ASP A 52 1.94 -1.32 18.31
CA ASP A 52 2.75 -2.34 17.65
C ASP A 52 2.93 -1.95 16.17
N ALA A 53 4.09 -1.35 15.88
CA ALA A 53 4.38 -0.86 14.53
C ALA A 53 4.46 -1.99 13.49
N ASP A 54 4.94 -3.17 13.87
CA ASP A 54 5.02 -4.31 12.95
C ASP A 54 3.64 -4.86 12.61
N ALA A 55 2.77 -4.98 13.60
CA ALA A 55 1.39 -5.38 13.39
C ALA A 55 0.66 -4.37 12.50
N LEU A 56 0.84 -3.09 12.78
CA LEU A 56 0.22 -2.01 11.99
C LEU A 56 0.71 -2.03 10.55
N ALA A 57 2.02 -2.16 10.33
CA ALA A 57 2.60 -2.26 9.00
C ALA A 57 2.03 -3.46 8.22
N PHE A 58 1.94 -4.62 8.86
CA PHE A 58 1.35 -5.82 8.24
C PHE A 58 -0.09 -5.57 7.79
N LEU A 59 -0.89 -4.94 8.65
CA LEU A 59 -2.29 -4.64 8.34
C LEU A 59 -2.42 -3.67 7.16
N TYR A 60 -1.58 -2.64 7.09
CA TYR A 60 -1.56 -1.75 5.94
C TYR A 60 -1.09 -2.47 4.67
N MET A 61 -0.12 -3.37 4.78
CA MET A 61 0.29 -4.21 3.65
C MET A 61 -0.86 -5.08 3.15
N LEU A 62 -1.62 -5.67 4.06
CA LEU A 62 -2.83 -6.42 3.71
C LEU A 62 -3.85 -5.50 3.01
N LYS A 63 -4.04 -4.28 3.50
CA LYS A 63 -4.95 -3.32 2.88
C LYS A 63 -4.52 -2.95 1.46
N THR A 64 -3.22 -2.87 1.16
CA THR A 64 -2.75 -2.63 -0.22
C THR A 64 -3.11 -3.77 -1.16
N ILE A 65 -3.22 -4.99 -0.64
CA ILE A 65 -3.67 -6.16 -1.42
C ILE A 65 -5.17 -6.11 -1.68
N ILE A 66 -5.96 -5.70 -0.68
CA ILE A 66 -7.43 -5.62 -0.78
C ILE A 66 -7.86 -4.43 -1.62
N GLU A 67 -7.26 -3.27 -1.41
CA GLU A 67 -7.59 -2.00 -2.07
C GLU A 67 -6.32 -1.38 -2.68
N PRO A 68 -5.80 -1.94 -3.79
CA PRO A 68 -4.48 -1.56 -4.32
C PRO A 68 -4.42 -0.14 -4.87
N ASP A 69 -5.54 0.52 -5.10
CA ASP A 69 -5.62 1.88 -5.62
C ASP A 69 -5.73 2.94 -4.52
N ASN A 70 -5.77 2.55 -3.26
CA ASN A 70 -5.80 3.49 -2.13
C ASN A 70 -4.37 3.78 -1.66
N PHE A 71 -3.83 4.92 -2.08
CA PHE A 71 -2.43 5.29 -1.81
C PHE A 71 -2.13 5.60 -0.35
N ASP A 72 -3.12 5.90 0.47
CA ASP A 72 -2.91 6.19 1.89
C ASP A 72 -2.23 5.03 2.61
N TYR A 73 -2.56 3.79 2.24
CA TYR A 73 -1.94 2.62 2.85
C TYR A 73 -0.46 2.52 2.52
N TYR A 74 -0.08 2.83 1.27
CA TYR A 74 1.32 2.86 0.85
C TYR A 74 2.10 3.91 1.63
N LEU A 75 1.54 5.10 1.80
CA LEU A 75 2.18 6.18 2.53
C LEU A 75 2.40 5.82 4.01
N ASN A 76 1.43 5.18 4.63
CA ASN A 76 1.56 4.70 6.01
C ASN A 76 2.68 3.66 6.15
N ILE A 77 2.78 2.72 5.22
CA ILE A 77 3.84 1.71 5.22
C ILE A 77 5.20 2.37 5.05
N ILE A 78 5.32 3.31 4.12
CA ILE A 78 6.57 4.03 3.85
C ILE A 78 7.04 4.76 5.11
N SER A 79 6.12 5.44 5.81
CA SER A 79 6.44 6.15 7.05
C SER A 79 6.88 5.19 8.16
N LEU A 80 6.15 4.11 8.38
CA LEU A 80 6.48 3.11 9.40
C LEU A 80 7.81 2.42 9.14
N ALA A 81 8.07 2.02 7.89
CA ALA A 81 9.33 1.39 7.50
C ALA A 81 10.50 2.36 7.64
N SER A 82 10.31 3.62 7.24
CA SER A 82 11.33 4.66 7.34
C SER A 82 11.70 4.95 8.79
N LYS A 83 10.71 4.97 9.69
CA LYS A 83 10.94 5.14 11.12
C LYS A 83 11.86 4.06 11.70
N LYS A 84 11.76 2.85 11.18
CA LYS A 84 12.61 1.71 11.56
C LYS A 84 13.92 1.64 10.77
N GLU A 85 14.13 2.55 9.85
CA GLU A 85 15.24 2.52 8.92
C GLU A 85 15.26 1.26 8.03
N ASP A 86 14.10 0.65 7.83
CA ASP A 86 13.91 -0.42 6.85
C ASP A 86 13.65 0.20 5.47
N PHE A 87 14.70 0.73 4.88
CA PHE A 87 14.61 1.45 3.61
C PHE A 87 14.32 0.52 2.43
N GLY A 88 14.66 -0.76 2.54
CA GLY A 88 14.30 -1.75 1.52
C GLY A 88 12.78 -1.85 1.36
N THR A 89 12.06 -2.04 2.46
CA THR A 89 10.60 -2.07 2.46
C THR A 89 10.01 -0.72 2.03
N ALA A 90 10.54 0.38 2.56
CA ALA A 90 10.06 1.72 2.21
C ALA A 90 10.17 1.98 0.72
N LEU A 91 11.33 1.69 0.11
CA LEU A 91 11.57 1.88 -1.33
C LEU A 91 10.68 0.97 -2.18
N PHE A 92 10.45 -0.26 -1.73
CA PHE A 92 9.54 -1.17 -2.43
C PHE A 92 8.14 -0.56 -2.56
N TYR A 93 7.59 -0.03 -1.46
CA TYR A 93 6.24 0.54 -1.47
C TYR A 93 6.18 1.91 -2.16
N VAL A 94 7.25 2.68 -2.13
CA VAL A 94 7.35 3.88 -2.97
C VAL A 94 7.23 3.48 -4.45
N GLU A 95 7.98 2.49 -4.89
CA GLU A 95 7.93 2.04 -6.29
C GLU A 95 6.55 1.49 -6.66
N GLU A 96 5.95 0.67 -5.80
CA GLU A 96 4.62 0.12 -6.05
C GLU A 96 3.56 1.22 -6.21
N ALA A 97 3.61 2.25 -5.37
CA ALA A 97 2.71 3.40 -5.48
C ALA A 97 2.92 4.15 -6.80
N LEU A 98 4.17 4.40 -7.18
CA LEU A 98 4.51 5.08 -8.42
C LEU A 98 4.05 4.29 -9.66
N LYS A 99 4.21 2.96 -9.64
CA LYS A 99 3.73 2.09 -10.72
C LYS A 99 2.23 2.20 -10.93
N LEU A 100 1.47 2.41 -9.85
CA LEU A 100 0.03 2.54 -9.90
C LEU A 100 -0.45 3.96 -10.23
N GLY A 101 0.48 4.88 -10.44
CA GLY A 101 0.16 6.23 -10.88
C GLY A 101 0.17 7.30 -9.80
N PHE A 102 0.70 7.01 -8.60
CA PHE A 102 0.86 8.03 -7.56
C PHE A 102 1.82 9.11 -8.04
N LYS A 103 1.40 10.38 -7.94
CA LYS A 103 2.17 11.53 -8.46
C LYS A 103 2.33 12.67 -7.46
N ASP A 104 1.71 12.58 -6.30
CA ASP A 104 1.72 13.66 -5.32
C ASP A 104 3.02 13.66 -4.52
N THR A 105 4.07 14.22 -5.12
CA THR A 105 5.38 14.33 -4.49
C THR A 105 5.36 15.15 -3.22
N LYS A 106 4.42 16.10 -3.12
CA LYS A 106 4.28 16.93 -1.92
C LYS A 106 3.90 16.07 -0.71
N GLN A 107 2.98 15.11 -0.87
CA GLN A 107 2.64 14.19 0.20
C GLN A 107 3.84 13.34 0.64
N LEU A 108 4.67 12.91 -0.31
CA LEU A 108 5.90 12.19 0.03
C LEU A 108 6.88 13.07 0.79
N ASP A 109 7.03 14.32 0.36
CA ASP A 109 7.96 15.27 0.99
C ASP A 109 7.54 15.64 2.42
N GLU A 110 6.25 15.66 2.69
CA GLU A 110 5.67 15.98 4.01
C GLU A 110 5.49 14.75 4.90
N LEU A 111 5.76 13.55 4.38
CA LEU A 111 5.54 12.31 5.12
C LEU A 111 6.53 12.17 6.28
N GLU A 112 6.01 11.84 7.46
CA GLU A 112 6.82 11.70 8.66
C GLU A 112 7.86 10.60 8.51
N HIS A 113 9.01 10.80 9.15
CA HIS A 113 10.13 9.85 9.26
C HIS A 113 10.87 9.56 7.96
N THR A 114 10.58 10.28 6.86
CA THR A 114 11.14 9.98 5.54
C THR A 114 12.34 10.83 5.13
N ALA A 115 12.89 11.66 6.04
CA ALA A 115 13.99 12.55 5.69
C ALA A 115 15.22 11.78 5.15
N LEU A 116 15.62 10.71 5.84
CA LEU A 116 16.76 9.88 5.41
C LEU A 116 16.44 9.10 4.13
N LEU A 117 15.20 8.62 4.00
CA LEU A 117 14.77 7.93 2.78
C LEU A 117 14.91 8.84 1.55
N ARG A 118 14.47 10.10 1.68
CA ARG A 118 14.43 11.03 0.55
C ARG A 118 15.81 11.47 0.06
N ILE A 119 16.85 11.33 0.87
CA ILE A 119 18.23 11.58 0.43
C ILE A 119 18.95 10.33 -0.10
N ASP A 120 18.32 9.17 -0.03
CA ASP A 120 18.88 7.94 -0.58
C ASP A 120 18.91 8.04 -2.11
N PRO A 121 20.06 7.72 -2.77
CA PRO A 121 20.12 7.75 -4.22
C PRO A 121 19.10 6.86 -4.93
N LYS A 122 18.70 5.75 -4.30
CA LYS A 122 17.67 4.85 -4.85
C LYS A 122 16.30 5.52 -4.88
N TYR A 123 15.97 6.33 -3.87
CA TYR A 123 14.72 7.10 -3.86
C TYR A 123 14.70 8.09 -5.02
N ASN A 124 15.78 8.84 -5.22
CA ASN A 124 15.88 9.81 -6.32
C ASN A 124 15.79 9.12 -7.69
N ALA A 125 16.40 7.94 -7.81
CA ALA A 125 16.32 7.15 -9.05
C ALA A 125 14.88 6.73 -9.36
N LEU A 126 14.09 6.35 -8.33
CA LEU A 126 12.67 6.02 -8.50
C LEU A 126 11.86 7.25 -8.94
N MET A 127 12.10 8.39 -8.31
CA MET A 127 11.42 9.63 -8.67
C MET A 127 11.69 10.00 -10.13
N GLU A 128 12.94 9.92 -10.57
CA GLU A 128 13.30 10.19 -11.96
C GLU A 128 12.66 9.20 -12.93
N LYS A 129 12.70 7.91 -12.58
CA LYS A 129 12.17 6.85 -13.46
C LYS A 129 10.67 7.02 -13.74
N TYR A 130 9.90 7.30 -12.72
CA TYR A 130 8.43 7.30 -12.85
C TYR A 130 7.84 8.69 -13.08
N LEU A 131 8.35 9.71 -12.42
CA LEU A 131 7.75 11.05 -12.47
C LEU A 131 8.33 11.91 -13.58
N LYS A 132 9.62 11.78 -13.89
CA LYS A 132 10.23 12.49 -14.99
C LYS A 132 9.64 12.05 -16.33
N ASN A 133 9.43 10.73 -16.50
CA ASN A 133 8.79 10.20 -17.71
C ASN A 133 7.35 10.70 -17.83
N ALA A 134 6.62 10.80 -16.72
CA ALA A 134 5.27 11.36 -16.73
C ALA A 134 5.25 12.85 -17.10
N ARG A 135 6.27 13.63 -16.67
CA ARG A 135 6.39 15.05 -17.05
C ARG A 135 6.63 15.22 -18.54
N TYR A 136 7.45 14.37 -19.14
CA TYR A 136 7.70 14.41 -20.59
C TYR A 136 6.42 14.15 -21.39
N GLN A 137 5.59 13.24 -20.92
CA GLN A 137 4.32 12.92 -21.58
C GLN A 137 3.29 14.05 -21.46
N ILE A 138 3.36 14.86 -20.41
CA ILE A 138 2.42 15.97 -20.17
C ILE A 138 2.83 17.21 -20.96
N THR A 139 4.11 17.42 -21.23
CA THR A 139 4.63 18.61 -21.90
C THR A 139 4.61 18.51 -23.43
N GLU A 140 4.40 17.33 -23.98
CA GLU A 140 4.22 17.12 -25.42
C GLU A 140 2.75 17.26 -25.82
#